data_2f8b1f910d7060ed5ea0dad37e019bc7
#
_entry.id   2f8b1f910d7060ed5ea0dad37e019bc7
#
_cell.length_a   1.000
_cell.length_b   1.000
_cell.length_c   1.000
_cell.angle_alpha   90.00
_cell.angle_beta   90.00
_cell.angle_gamma   90.00
#
_symmetry.space_group_name_H-M   'P 1'
#
loop_
_entity.id
_entity.type
_entity.pdbx_description
1 polymer ?
#
loop_
_entity_poly.entity_id
_entity_poly.type
_entity_poly.pdbx_seq_one_letter_code
_entity_poly.pdbx_strand_id
1 'polypeptide(L)'
;MLKKKIITALIFASILPSLMAQHNIAFRFDDDRQTWNLHKGKAEICETGAQKGKALKLSPNTTVSFKLSLQPSSAYKVTAWMRTESGADDMTMQTAGLGRNNISLSTALATWTRFEQTLNVSKDQTSANLEFIFGNSQGNTFAWVDEVEIQRTGDYQEKTYTGIPEAQRREIKTDLGVTMQPDEKIAWMLDDKLGMFVHWGLYAGPGKGEWYMESNGIKPEEYRKLAYPQAGDLYFDAKDFHAEKWVALAKKMGARYMNMTTQHHDGYALFESRYMNAFTSRQTHNRDFVKEYVDACRASGLKVGIYKTLINWRFPGYYDVTGTDCKPNRFGYVTDSAHKENARLMKEELYCQIKELMTGYGKIDQLFWDGGWLAQQGKDADGAYFWESGQYLSPDNAWPVNPYFQDKEETTGKPLGLMGIVRKYQPDIVTNIRCGWIGDYTNEEGGGAVKGDIRSGVVEKCFTLAPGWGYTKIMEDSTYIMPLKEIKRLFSDCMVRNMCCLINVGPDRHGNIPLPVEKRLIEFGKWVHAADEAIYGTRGGPWQPVDGQYGFTYKDNTIYIYLLGGYTSSSFVMPPVNAGMKAVKAYDVLTGKKIGISQKGKQITLKEIETVPDDITVIAVTLNQKVR
;
A
#
# COMPACT_ATOMS: atom_id res chain seq x y z
N MET A 1 -28.41 68.21 27.12
CA MET A 1 -27.90 67.90 25.77
C MET A 1 -27.48 66.44 25.68
N LEU A 2 -28.49 65.62 25.63
CA LEU A 2 -28.37 64.19 25.43
C LEU A 2 -29.29 63.83 24.28
N LYS A 3 -28.84 63.30 23.19
CA LYS A 3 -29.55 62.49 22.17
C LYS A 3 -28.76 62.53 20.88
N LYS A 4 -27.92 61.48 20.67
CA LYS A 4 -27.50 60.95 19.35
C LYS A 4 -26.39 59.96 19.58
N LYS A 5 -26.70 58.72 19.88
CA LYS A 5 -25.85 57.55 19.74
C LYS A 5 -26.66 56.28 20.09
N ILE A 6 -27.58 55.90 19.28
CA ILE A 6 -28.15 54.52 19.23
C ILE A 6 -28.91 54.48 17.91
N ILE A 7 -28.28 54.12 16.83
CA ILE A 7 -28.79 53.51 15.60
C ILE A 7 -27.54 53.23 14.71
N THR A 8 -26.76 52.19 15.02
CA THR A 8 -25.82 51.60 14.09
C THR A 8 -25.38 50.20 14.57
N ALA A 9 -26.26 49.47 15.22
CA ALA A 9 -25.97 48.12 15.70
C ALA A 9 -27.03 47.07 15.34
N LEU A 10 -27.84 47.34 14.33
CA LEU A 10 -28.96 46.45 13.96
C LEU A 10 -29.06 46.12 12.47
N ILE A 11 -27.97 46.32 11.67
CA ILE A 11 -27.94 45.94 10.24
C ILE A 11 -26.82 44.90 9.92
N PHE A 12 -26.21 44.29 10.93
CA PHE A 12 -25.22 43.21 10.68
C PHE A 12 -25.67 41.82 11.11
N ALA A 13 -26.93 41.64 11.48
CA ALA A 13 -27.45 40.34 11.93
C ALA A 13 -28.38 39.64 10.92
N SER A 14 -28.48 40.09 9.68
CA SER A 14 -29.39 39.49 8.69
C SER A 14 -28.77 39.14 7.34
N ILE A 15 -27.42 39.09 7.24
CA ILE A 15 -26.74 38.70 5.99
C ILE A 15 -25.87 37.43 6.17
N LEU A 16 -26.05 36.62 7.20
CA LEU A 16 -25.27 35.44 7.45
C LEU A 16 -25.96 34.06 7.26
N PRO A 17 -27.16 33.91 6.66
CA PRO A 17 -27.60 32.59 6.20
C PRO A 17 -27.57 32.37 4.69
N SER A 18 -27.09 33.28 3.85
CA SER A 18 -27.17 33.10 2.39
C SER A 18 -25.85 32.74 1.70
N LEU A 19 -24.78 32.47 2.44
CA LEU A 19 -23.48 32.02 1.87
C LEU A 19 -23.14 30.54 2.15
N MET A 20 -24.04 29.81 2.78
CA MET A 20 -24.04 28.36 2.75
C MET A 20 -24.93 27.87 1.60
N ALA A 21 -24.65 28.28 0.39
CA ALA A 21 -25.17 27.56 -0.78
C ALA A 21 -24.61 26.14 -0.69
N GLN A 22 -25.44 25.22 -0.23
CA GLN A 22 -25.19 23.80 -0.24
C GLN A 22 -24.88 23.41 -1.68
N HIS A 23 -23.63 23.20 -2.04
CA HIS A 23 -23.28 22.51 -3.27
C HIS A 23 -23.55 21.03 -3.06
N ASN A 24 -24.84 20.66 -3.09
CA ASN A 24 -25.28 19.29 -3.19
C ASN A 24 -25.30 18.93 -4.68
N ILE A 25 -24.52 17.94 -5.05
CA ILE A 25 -24.56 17.33 -6.38
C ILE A 25 -25.38 16.05 -6.23
N ALA A 26 -26.42 15.90 -7.04
CA ALA A 26 -27.23 14.69 -7.05
C ALA A 26 -27.35 14.17 -8.48
N PHE A 27 -27.16 12.87 -8.66
CA PHE A 27 -27.46 12.17 -9.90
C PHE A 27 -28.66 11.28 -9.64
N ARG A 28 -29.82 11.74 -10.11
CA ARG A 28 -31.09 11.01 -10.08
C ARG A 28 -31.46 10.69 -11.52
N PHE A 29 -31.55 9.43 -11.82
CA PHE A 29 -31.74 8.96 -13.19
C PHE A 29 -33.19 9.08 -13.70
N ASP A 30 -34.08 9.67 -12.92
CA ASP A 30 -35.47 9.99 -13.31
C ASP A 30 -35.55 11.12 -14.34
N ASP A 31 -34.48 11.91 -14.50
CA ASP A 31 -34.43 13.06 -15.39
C ASP A 31 -33.47 12.80 -16.55
N ASP A 32 -33.94 12.83 -17.78
CA ASP A 32 -33.17 12.60 -19.02
C ASP A 32 -32.08 13.65 -19.30
N ARG A 33 -31.95 14.68 -18.45
CA ARG A 33 -30.97 15.77 -18.58
C ARG A 33 -29.61 15.44 -18.00
N GLN A 34 -29.43 14.30 -17.37
CA GLN A 34 -28.14 13.92 -16.81
C GLN A 34 -27.20 13.36 -17.87
N THR A 35 -26.04 13.96 -17.96
CA THR A 35 -25.00 13.53 -18.90
C THR A 35 -23.88 12.80 -18.16
N TRP A 36 -23.46 11.68 -18.70
CA TRP A 36 -22.25 10.95 -18.29
C TRP A 36 -21.36 10.70 -19.50
N ASN A 37 -20.10 10.43 -19.23
CA ASN A 37 -19.15 10.00 -20.24
C ASN A 37 -19.05 8.48 -20.21
N LEU A 38 -19.34 7.84 -21.33
CA LEU A 38 -19.13 6.40 -21.51
C LEU A 38 -17.72 6.19 -22.06
N HIS A 39 -16.84 5.56 -21.27
CA HIS A 39 -15.47 5.27 -21.67
C HIS A 39 -15.36 3.89 -22.33
N LYS A 40 -16.17 2.92 -21.88
CA LYS A 40 -16.16 1.54 -22.35
C LYS A 40 -17.51 0.89 -22.07
N GLY A 41 -17.91 -0.10 -22.89
CA GLY A 41 -19.09 -0.92 -22.66
C GLY A 41 -20.41 -0.25 -23.05
N LYS A 42 -21.48 -0.57 -22.33
CA LYS A 42 -22.83 -0.04 -22.55
C LYS A 42 -23.50 0.32 -21.24
N ALA A 43 -24.06 1.53 -21.19
CA ALA A 43 -24.86 2.02 -20.06
C ALA A 43 -26.17 2.59 -20.58
N GLU A 44 -27.26 2.36 -19.86
CA GLU A 44 -28.59 2.86 -20.20
C GLU A 44 -29.42 3.19 -18.94
N ILE A 45 -30.29 4.18 -19.03
CA ILE A 45 -31.27 4.45 -17.98
C ILE A 45 -32.45 3.52 -18.16
N CYS A 46 -32.88 2.84 -17.09
CA CYS A 46 -34.01 1.93 -17.12
C CYS A 46 -34.85 1.98 -15.84
N GLU A 47 -36.15 1.69 -15.96
CA GLU A 47 -37.05 1.53 -14.81
C GLU A 47 -36.96 0.11 -14.23
N THR A 48 -36.70 -0.89 -15.08
CA THR A 48 -36.59 -2.28 -14.65
C THR A 48 -35.36 -2.48 -13.78
N GLY A 49 -35.59 -2.87 -12.54
CA GLY A 49 -34.54 -3.14 -11.57
C GLY A 49 -34.05 -1.90 -10.81
N ALA A 50 -34.59 -0.72 -11.01
CA ALA A 50 -34.30 0.47 -10.23
C ALA A 50 -34.68 0.29 -8.75
N GLN A 51 -33.97 0.98 -7.86
CA GLN A 51 -34.31 1.04 -6.45
C GLN A 51 -35.52 1.96 -6.24
N LYS A 52 -35.54 3.08 -6.99
CA LYS A 52 -36.63 4.02 -7.04
C LYS A 52 -36.67 4.74 -8.39
N GLY A 53 -37.84 4.77 -9.04
CA GLY A 53 -37.99 5.43 -10.35
C GLY A 53 -37.12 4.77 -11.44
N LYS A 54 -36.06 5.44 -11.87
CA LYS A 54 -35.12 4.95 -12.88
C LYS A 54 -33.72 4.84 -12.31
N ALA A 55 -32.94 3.87 -12.80
CA ALA A 55 -31.55 3.65 -12.42
C ALA A 55 -30.64 3.59 -13.65
N LEU A 56 -29.36 3.86 -13.47
CA LEU A 56 -28.32 3.61 -14.46
C LEU A 56 -27.94 2.14 -14.45
N LYS A 57 -28.22 1.44 -15.55
CA LYS A 57 -27.88 0.04 -15.77
C LYS A 57 -26.60 -0.09 -16.58
N LEU A 58 -25.67 -0.88 -16.10
CA LEU A 58 -24.36 -1.15 -16.72
C LEU A 58 -24.31 -2.59 -17.23
N SER A 59 -23.92 -2.77 -18.48
CA SER A 59 -23.57 -4.07 -19.05
C SER A 59 -22.15 -4.48 -18.61
N PRO A 60 -21.77 -5.77 -18.76
CA PRO A 60 -20.41 -6.20 -18.46
C PRO A 60 -19.34 -5.35 -19.15
N ASN A 61 -18.22 -5.16 -18.47
CA ASN A 61 -17.07 -4.45 -19.00
C ASN A 61 -17.35 -2.97 -19.33
N THR A 62 -18.19 -2.33 -18.52
CA THR A 62 -18.61 -0.93 -18.69
C THR A 62 -17.92 0.00 -17.69
N THR A 63 -17.49 1.14 -18.20
CA THR A 63 -16.99 2.28 -17.38
C THR A 63 -17.71 3.56 -17.79
N VAL A 64 -18.37 4.19 -16.83
CA VAL A 64 -18.98 5.52 -17.00
C VAL A 64 -18.41 6.50 -15.98
N SER A 65 -18.36 7.79 -16.31
CA SER A 65 -17.94 8.82 -15.38
C SER A 65 -18.86 10.04 -15.39
N PHE A 66 -18.96 10.68 -14.22
CA PHE A 66 -19.65 11.92 -13.98
C PHE A 66 -18.63 12.96 -13.52
N LYS A 67 -18.61 14.12 -14.18
CA LYS A 67 -17.72 15.20 -13.78
C LYS A 67 -18.29 15.91 -12.55
N LEU A 68 -17.48 16.02 -11.50
CA LEU A 68 -17.80 16.73 -10.29
C LEU A 68 -17.11 18.10 -10.29
N SER A 69 -17.85 19.15 -9.94
CA SER A 69 -17.28 20.45 -9.58
C SER A 69 -17.27 20.56 -8.06
N LEU A 70 -16.10 20.68 -7.48
CA LEU A 70 -15.88 20.59 -6.03
C LEU A 70 -15.23 21.88 -5.52
N GLN A 71 -15.51 22.22 -4.27
CA GLN A 71 -14.84 23.34 -3.61
C GLN A 71 -13.50 22.87 -3.04
N PRO A 72 -12.41 23.64 -3.22
CA PRO A 72 -11.15 23.37 -2.56
C PRO A 72 -11.29 23.33 -1.05
N SER A 73 -10.41 22.61 -0.38
CA SER A 73 -10.36 22.51 1.09
C SER A 73 -11.70 22.12 1.71
N SER A 74 -12.44 21.21 1.11
CA SER A 74 -13.77 20.80 1.54
C SER A 74 -13.89 19.30 1.71
N ALA A 75 -14.75 18.90 2.65
CA ALA A 75 -15.17 17.51 2.83
C ALA A 75 -16.59 17.33 2.30
N TYR A 76 -16.83 16.21 1.65
CA TYR A 76 -18.12 15.80 1.13
C TYR A 76 -18.47 14.40 1.63
N LYS A 77 -19.76 14.17 1.83
CA LYS A 77 -20.33 12.85 1.98
C LYS A 77 -20.87 12.40 0.63
N VAL A 78 -20.36 11.29 0.12
CA VAL A 78 -20.81 10.65 -1.11
C VAL A 78 -21.68 9.46 -0.71
N THR A 79 -22.90 9.40 -1.23
CA THR A 79 -23.79 8.24 -1.06
C THR A 79 -24.27 7.75 -2.41
N ALA A 80 -24.45 6.45 -2.54
CA ALA A 80 -24.99 5.84 -3.73
C ALA A 80 -25.71 4.52 -3.37
N TRP A 81 -26.78 4.21 -4.07
CA TRP A 81 -27.33 2.86 -4.07
C TRP A 81 -26.76 2.06 -5.23
N MET A 82 -26.24 0.88 -4.93
CA MET A 82 -25.66 0.00 -5.94
C MET A 82 -26.09 -1.45 -5.72
N ARG A 83 -26.19 -2.20 -6.82
CA ARG A 83 -26.35 -3.66 -6.81
C ARG A 83 -25.81 -4.27 -8.08
N THR A 84 -25.53 -5.57 -8.05
CA THR A 84 -25.25 -6.39 -9.23
C THR A 84 -26.29 -7.50 -9.36
N GLU A 85 -26.27 -8.27 -10.42
CA GLU A 85 -27.00 -9.53 -10.47
C GLU A 85 -26.26 -10.63 -9.69
N SER A 86 -27.02 -11.66 -9.29
CA SER A 86 -26.43 -12.80 -8.59
C SER A 86 -25.40 -13.51 -9.47
N GLY A 87 -24.19 -13.70 -8.93
CA GLY A 87 -23.08 -14.33 -9.67
C GLY A 87 -22.35 -13.40 -10.63
N ALA A 88 -22.69 -12.10 -10.65
CA ALA A 88 -21.95 -11.11 -11.41
C ALA A 88 -20.63 -10.72 -10.71
N ASP A 89 -19.72 -10.14 -11.49
CA ASP A 89 -18.51 -9.51 -10.97
C ASP A 89 -18.84 -8.27 -10.14
N ASP A 90 -17.80 -7.76 -9.46
CA ASP A 90 -17.91 -6.55 -8.67
C ASP A 90 -18.22 -5.33 -9.54
N MET A 91 -19.06 -4.46 -9.01
CA MET A 91 -19.21 -3.10 -9.47
C MET A 91 -18.48 -2.16 -8.51
N THR A 92 -17.63 -1.30 -9.04
CA THR A 92 -16.85 -0.33 -8.28
C THR A 92 -17.35 1.09 -8.55
N MET A 93 -17.56 1.84 -7.46
CA MET A 93 -17.67 3.29 -7.47
C MET A 93 -16.34 3.87 -7.00
N GLN A 94 -15.72 4.73 -7.79
CA GLN A 94 -14.48 5.39 -7.41
C GLN A 94 -14.45 6.84 -7.86
N THR A 95 -13.52 7.62 -7.29
CA THR A 95 -13.20 8.95 -7.82
C THR A 95 -11.84 8.94 -8.48
N ALA A 96 -11.67 9.78 -9.50
CA ALA A 96 -10.41 10.04 -10.17
C ALA A 96 -10.13 11.55 -10.19
N GLY A 97 -8.86 11.93 -10.05
CA GLY A 97 -8.42 13.33 -10.07
C GLY A 97 -8.14 13.94 -8.70
N LEU A 98 -8.33 13.21 -7.61
CA LEU A 98 -8.07 13.69 -6.25
C LEU A 98 -6.80 13.09 -5.61
N GLY A 99 -5.98 12.39 -6.40
CA GLY A 99 -4.75 11.78 -5.92
C GLY A 99 -5.01 10.82 -4.76
N ARG A 100 -4.32 10.99 -3.64
CA ARG A 100 -4.49 10.16 -2.43
C ARG A 100 -5.87 10.26 -1.77
N ASN A 101 -6.64 11.29 -2.11
CA ASN A 101 -8.00 11.49 -1.59
C ASN A 101 -9.06 10.82 -2.48
N ASN A 102 -8.66 10.07 -3.53
CA ASN A 102 -9.61 9.26 -4.27
C ASN A 102 -10.24 8.22 -3.35
N ILE A 103 -11.55 8.02 -3.51
CA ILE A 103 -12.30 6.96 -2.85
C ILE A 103 -12.53 5.81 -3.83
N SER A 104 -12.69 4.60 -3.31
CA SER A 104 -13.07 3.41 -4.09
C SER A 104 -13.89 2.48 -3.21
N LEU A 105 -15.04 2.05 -3.71
CA LEU A 105 -15.96 1.12 -3.05
C LEU A 105 -16.45 0.10 -4.08
N SER A 106 -16.44 -1.17 -3.74
CA SER A 106 -16.90 -2.24 -4.62
C SER A 106 -18.02 -3.06 -4.00
N THR A 107 -18.89 -3.61 -4.82
CA THR A 107 -19.96 -4.53 -4.41
C THR A 107 -20.24 -5.58 -5.47
N ALA A 108 -20.50 -6.81 -5.02
CA ALA A 108 -21.08 -7.90 -5.82
C ALA A 108 -22.45 -8.33 -5.28
N LEU A 109 -23.12 -7.50 -4.48
CA LEU A 109 -24.38 -7.83 -3.83
C LEU A 109 -25.55 -7.72 -4.80
N ALA A 110 -26.37 -8.77 -4.87
CA ALA A 110 -27.57 -8.80 -5.71
C ALA A 110 -28.74 -7.96 -5.14
N THR A 111 -28.63 -7.54 -3.90
CA THR A 111 -29.60 -6.66 -3.24
C THR A 111 -29.14 -5.21 -3.29
N TRP A 112 -30.10 -4.28 -3.42
CA TRP A 112 -29.79 -2.86 -3.32
C TRP A 112 -29.12 -2.53 -1.98
N THR A 113 -27.91 -2.00 -2.06
CA THR A 113 -27.10 -1.62 -0.90
C THR A 113 -26.75 -0.14 -1.01
N ARG A 114 -26.99 0.59 0.07
CA ARG A 114 -26.58 2.00 0.20
C ARG A 114 -25.15 2.08 0.67
N PHE A 115 -24.35 2.77 -0.09
CA PHE A 115 -22.95 3.05 0.22
C PHE A 115 -22.80 4.51 0.67
N GLU A 116 -21.90 4.73 1.61
CA GLU A 116 -21.58 6.07 2.09
C GLU A 116 -20.06 6.18 2.30
N GLN A 117 -19.46 7.25 1.80
CA GLN A 117 -18.04 7.51 1.95
C GLN A 117 -17.77 9.01 2.09
N THR A 118 -16.69 9.35 2.81
CA THR A 118 -16.20 10.73 2.88
C THR A 118 -15.22 10.99 1.76
N LEU A 119 -15.44 12.07 1.00
CA LEU A 119 -14.56 12.56 -0.04
C LEU A 119 -13.89 13.86 0.44
N ASN A 120 -12.58 13.88 0.48
CA ASN A 120 -11.79 15.03 0.87
C ASN A 120 -11.17 15.71 -0.36
N VAL A 121 -11.28 17.03 -0.43
CA VAL A 121 -10.80 17.83 -1.55
C VAL A 121 -9.68 18.73 -1.06
N SER A 122 -8.49 18.56 -1.60
CA SER A 122 -7.33 19.38 -1.25
C SER A 122 -7.47 20.81 -1.76
N LYS A 123 -6.66 21.72 -1.23
CA LYS A 123 -6.71 23.17 -1.53
C LYS A 123 -6.53 23.52 -3.02
N ASP A 124 -5.84 22.66 -3.76
CA ASP A 124 -5.51 22.88 -5.18
C ASP A 124 -6.45 22.11 -6.13
N GLN A 125 -7.49 21.47 -5.61
CA GLN A 125 -8.41 20.63 -6.37
C GLN A 125 -9.79 21.28 -6.46
N THR A 126 -10.34 21.36 -7.66
CA THR A 126 -11.65 21.98 -7.94
C THR A 126 -12.59 21.06 -8.69
N SER A 127 -12.12 19.91 -9.13
CA SER A 127 -12.91 18.94 -9.88
C SER A 127 -12.39 17.52 -9.72
N ALA A 128 -13.29 16.56 -9.90
CA ALA A 128 -12.97 15.13 -9.96
C ALA A 128 -13.91 14.45 -10.97
N ASN A 129 -13.62 13.21 -11.32
CA ASN A 129 -14.59 12.33 -11.95
C ASN A 129 -15.08 11.32 -10.91
N LEU A 130 -16.37 11.11 -10.83
CA LEU A 130 -16.98 9.97 -10.15
C LEU A 130 -17.20 8.89 -11.20
N GLU A 131 -16.61 7.73 -11.02
CA GLU A 131 -16.62 6.64 -11.99
C GLU A 131 -17.38 5.45 -11.43
N PHE A 132 -18.17 4.80 -12.27
CA PHE A 132 -18.76 3.50 -12.00
C PHE A 132 -18.21 2.51 -13.02
N ILE A 133 -17.60 1.43 -12.50
CA ILE A 133 -16.92 0.40 -13.27
C ILE A 133 -17.59 -0.92 -12.96
N PHE A 134 -18.11 -1.58 -13.99
CA PHE A 134 -18.62 -2.94 -13.85
C PHE A 134 -17.68 -3.91 -14.56
N GLY A 135 -17.26 -4.95 -13.85
CA GLY A 135 -16.24 -5.89 -14.27
C GLY A 135 -16.60 -6.73 -15.49
N ASN A 136 -15.73 -7.64 -15.84
CA ASN A 136 -15.84 -8.48 -17.04
C ASN A 136 -16.65 -9.76 -16.75
N SER A 137 -17.88 -9.60 -16.27
CA SER A 137 -18.78 -10.73 -16.03
C SER A 137 -19.02 -11.54 -17.29
N GLN A 138 -18.95 -12.85 -17.19
CA GLN A 138 -19.39 -13.73 -18.27
C GLN A 138 -20.93 -13.85 -18.26
N GLY A 139 -21.54 -13.69 -19.42
CA GLY A 139 -22.98 -13.82 -19.60
C GLY A 139 -23.75 -12.49 -19.67
N ASN A 140 -25.08 -12.56 -19.56
CA ASN A 140 -25.99 -11.42 -19.59
C ASN A 140 -26.24 -10.88 -18.16
N THR A 141 -25.20 -10.63 -17.40
CA THR A 141 -25.30 -10.05 -16.07
C THR A 141 -25.24 -8.53 -16.15
N PHE A 142 -25.87 -7.84 -15.19
CA PHE A 142 -25.94 -6.39 -15.15
C PHE A 142 -25.65 -5.87 -13.75
N ALA A 143 -25.25 -4.59 -13.69
CA ALA A 143 -25.15 -3.83 -12.46
C ALA A 143 -26.00 -2.55 -12.54
N TRP A 144 -26.43 -2.03 -11.40
CA TRP A 144 -27.26 -0.83 -11.33
C TRP A 144 -26.73 0.14 -10.28
N VAL A 145 -26.84 1.42 -10.62
CA VAL A 145 -26.56 2.56 -9.74
C VAL A 145 -27.81 3.42 -9.64
N ASP A 146 -28.15 3.87 -8.45
CA ASP A 146 -29.28 4.77 -8.21
C ASP A 146 -29.01 5.76 -7.08
N GLU A 147 -29.73 6.88 -7.09
CA GLU A 147 -29.71 7.93 -6.04
C GLU A 147 -28.29 8.28 -5.54
N VAL A 148 -27.43 8.75 -6.44
CA VAL A 148 -26.09 9.22 -6.06
C VAL A 148 -26.18 10.65 -5.55
N GLU A 149 -25.75 10.87 -4.32
CA GLU A 149 -25.72 12.20 -3.70
C GLU A 149 -24.31 12.52 -3.18
N ILE A 150 -23.89 13.75 -3.40
CA ILE A 150 -22.62 14.29 -2.92
C ILE A 150 -22.89 15.58 -2.19
N GLN A 151 -22.85 15.51 -0.88
CA GLN A 151 -23.20 16.61 0.02
C GLN A 151 -21.95 17.17 0.69
N ARG A 152 -21.71 18.47 0.60
CA ARG A 152 -20.66 19.13 1.37
C ARG A 152 -20.97 19.04 2.86
N THR A 153 -20.02 18.55 3.64
CA THR A 153 -20.16 18.35 5.09
C THR A 153 -19.37 19.36 5.93
N GLY A 154 -18.39 20.02 5.31
CA GLY A 154 -17.57 21.01 6.01
C GLY A 154 -16.28 21.33 5.28
N ASP A 155 -15.37 21.96 6.01
CA ASP A 155 -14.03 22.25 5.53
C ASP A 155 -13.11 21.07 5.77
N TYR A 156 -12.18 20.84 4.82
CA TYR A 156 -11.12 19.84 4.93
C TYR A 156 -9.77 20.55 5.00
N GLN A 157 -9.09 20.34 6.09
CA GLN A 157 -7.67 20.69 6.19
C GLN A 157 -6.85 19.44 5.87
N GLU A 158 -6.12 19.52 4.79
CA GLU A 158 -5.17 18.48 4.45
C GLU A 158 -4.15 18.37 5.58
N LYS A 159 -4.16 17.23 6.27
CA LYS A 159 -3.05 16.89 7.16
C LYS A 159 -1.84 16.71 6.25
N THR A 160 -1.01 17.72 6.16
CA THR A 160 0.33 17.60 5.61
C THR A 160 1.03 16.54 6.45
N TYR A 161 1.11 15.32 5.92
CA TYR A 161 2.13 14.38 6.34
C TYR A 161 3.45 14.92 5.74
N THR A 162 3.94 15.97 6.31
CA THR A 162 5.37 16.22 6.31
C THR A 162 5.94 15.00 6.99
N GLY A 163 6.72 14.19 6.27
CA GLY A 163 7.49 13.13 6.90
C GLY A 163 8.06 13.71 8.19
N ILE A 164 8.06 12.95 9.30
CA ILE A 164 8.43 13.45 10.62
C ILE A 164 9.64 14.35 10.44
N PRO A 165 9.56 15.66 10.73
CA PRO A 165 10.67 16.57 10.48
C PRO A 165 11.93 16.01 11.14
N GLU A 166 13.07 16.13 10.49
CA GLU A 166 14.33 15.59 11.03
C GLU A 166 14.62 16.09 12.46
N ALA A 167 14.17 17.30 12.79
CA ALA A 167 14.14 17.81 14.16
C ALA A 167 13.29 16.95 15.10
N GLN A 168 12.09 16.51 14.70
CA GLN A 168 11.26 15.61 15.50
C GLN A 168 11.87 14.21 15.61
N ARG A 169 12.57 13.73 14.57
CA ARG A 169 13.31 12.46 14.66
C ARG A 169 14.38 12.48 15.76
N ARG A 170 15.02 13.63 16.00
CA ARG A 170 16.02 13.79 17.06
C ARG A 170 15.42 14.07 18.43
N GLU A 171 14.23 14.65 18.49
CA GLU A 171 13.57 15.01 19.76
C GLU A 171 12.75 13.89 20.39
N ILE A 172 12.41 12.81 19.64
CA ILE A 172 11.70 11.67 20.19
C ILE A 172 12.69 10.69 20.85
N LYS A 173 13.61 11.20 21.63
CA LYS A 173 14.16 10.52 22.79
C LYS A 173 13.20 10.75 23.94
N THR A 174 12.07 10.06 23.91
CA THR A 174 11.16 10.07 25.03
C THR A 174 11.72 9.17 26.14
N ASP A 175 11.24 9.35 27.35
CA ASP A 175 11.47 8.43 28.48
C ASP A 175 11.06 6.97 28.20
N LEU A 176 10.47 6.72 27.03
CA LEU A 176 10.00 5.42 26.53
C LEU A 176 11.02 4.69 25.63
N GLY A 177 12.20 5.29 25.39
CA GLY A 177 13.27 4.70 24.59
C GLY A 177 13.29 5.12 23.12
N VAL A 178 14.41 4.82 22.44
CA VAL A 178 14.60 5.11 21.02
C VAL A 178 13.97 3.99 20.19
N THR A 179 13.00 4.34 19.34
CA THR A 179 12.32 3.37 18.48
C THR A 179 12.88 3.33 17.06
N MET A 180 13.61 4.36 16.63
CA MET A 180 14.21 4.45 15.29
C MET A 180 15.64 3.92 15.26
N GLN A 181 15.97 3.25 14.14
CA GLN A 181 17.35 2.88 13.84
C GLN A 181 18.16 4.08 13.33
N PRO A 182 19.44 4.18 13.66
CA PRO A 182 20.32 5.16 13.06
C PRO A 182 20.50 4.93 11.55
N ASP A 183 20.86 5.99 10.83
CA ASP A 183 20.92 5.98 9.36
C ASP A 183 21.83 4.87 8.80
N GLU A 184 22.95 4.57 9.46
CA GLU A 184 23.85 3.50 9.06
C GLU A 184 23.24 2.10 9.13
N LYS A 185 22.31 1.85 10.05
CA LYS A 185 21.62 0.55 10.19
C LYS A 185 20.52 0.35 9.17
N ILE A 186 19.91 1.41 8.66
CA ILE A 186 18.85 1.35 7.65
C ILE A 186 19.39 1.52 6.23
N ALA A 187 20.62 2.00 6.06
CA ALA A 187 21.22 2.30 4.76
C ALA A 187 21.17 1.13 3.78
N TRP A 188 21.16 -0.12 4.28
CA TRP A 188 21.07 -1.30 3.44
C TRP A 188 19.84 -1.33 2.55
N MET A 189 18.70 -0.76 2.98
CA MET A 189 17.49 -0.70 2.15
C MET A 189 17.74 0.14 0.88
N LEU A 190 18.46 1.26 1.04
CA LEU A 190 18.86 2.11 -0.09
C LEU A 190 19.99 1.52 -0.93
N ASP A 191 20.78 0.59 -0.38
CA ASP A 191 21.82 -0.13 -1.11
C ASP A 191 21.23 -1.31 -1.90
N ASP A 192 20.32 -2.06 -1.29
CA ASP A 192 19.71 -3.26 -1.85
C ASP A 192 18.53 -2.99 -2.79
N LYS A 193 17.87 -1.83 -2.67
CA LYS A 193 16.88 -1.26 -3.59
C LYS A 193 15.65 -2.11 -3.92
N LEU A 194 15.77 -3.42 -4.06
CA LEU A 194 14.73 -4.29 -4.59
C LEU A 194 14.49 -5.51 -3.69
N GLY A 195 13.24 -5.66 -3.28
CA GLY A 195 12.74 -6.83 -2.55
C GLY A 195 11.58 -7.52 -3.26
N MET A 196 11.32 -8.77 -2.89
CA MET A 196 10.12 -9.51 -3.28
C MET A 196 9.20 -9.67 -2.07
N PHE A 197 7.95 -9.21 -2.21
CA PHE A 197 6.90 -9.39 -1.23
C PHE A 197 6.10 -10.65 -1.56
N VAL A 198 5.70 -11.40 -0.54
CA VAL A 198 4.87 -12.59 -0.73
C VAL A 198 3.65 -12.49 0.16
N HIS A 199 2.46 -12.39 -0.45
CA HIS A 199 1.18 -12.50 0.24
C HIS A 199 0.62 -13.90 0.02
N TRP A 200 0.64 -14.72 1.06
CA TRP A 200 0.20 -16.10 0.98
C TRP A 200 -0.50 -16.55 2.26
N GLY A 201 -1.56 -17.34 2.15
CA GLY A 201 -2.38 -17.81 3.26
C GLY A 201 -3.66 -18.48 2.77
N LEU A 202 -4.62 -18.70 3.66
CA LEU A 202 -5.89 -19.39 3.35
C LEU A 202 -6.67 -18.73 2.22
N TYR A 203 -6.56 -17.43 2.05
CA TYR A 203 -7.21 -16.68 0.97
C TYR A 203 -6.76 -17.11 -0.44
N ALA A 204 -5.64 -17.80 -0.55
CA ALA A 204 -5.20 -18.37 -1.83
C ALA A 204 -6.12 -19.51 -2.31
N GLY A 205 -6.83 -20.18 -1.41
CA GLY A 205 -7.79 -21.23 -1.75
C GLY A 205 -8.92 -20.74 -2.66
N PRO A 206 -9.70 -19.75 -2.26
CA PRO A 206 -10.74 -19.14 -3.10
C PRO A 206 -10.20 -18.44 -4.34
N GLY A 207 -8.97 -17.94 -4.32
CA GLY A 207 -8.38 -17.20 -5.43
C GLY A 207 -9.09 -15.89 -5.74
N LYS A 208 -9.49 -15.16 -4.69
CA LYS A 208 -10.19 -13.88 -4.75
C LYS A 208 -9.47 -12.75 -3.99
N GLY A 209 -8.19 -12.96 -3.67
CA GLY A 209 -7.38 -12.00 -2.95
C GLY A 209 -7.47 -12.12 -1.43
N GLU A 210 -6.62 -11.38 -0.74
CA GLU A 210 -6.38 -11.47 0.70
C GLU A 210 -7.51 -10.92 1.56
N TRP A 211 -8.39 -10.09 0.99
CA TRP A 211 -9.57 -9.53 1.66
C TRP A 211 -10.82 -10.42 1.55
N TYR A 212 -10.69 -11.63 0.99
CA TYR A 212 -11.82 -12.54 0.73
C TYR A 212 -12.72 -12.76 1.95
N MET A 213 -12.15 -12.96 3.13
CA MET A 213 -12.91 -13.18 4.37
C MET A 213 -13.79 -11.97 4.70
N GLU A 214 -13.21 -10.77 4.70
CA GLU A 214 -13.90 -9.53 5.07
C GLU A 214 -14.91 -9.10 4.01
N SER A 215 -14.49 -9.08 2.74
CA SER A 215 -15.34 -8.60 1.64
C SER A 215 -16.62 -9.43 1.45
N ASN A 216 -16.60 -10.69 1.88
CA ASN A 216 -17.74 -11.59 1.79
C ASN A 216 -18.42 -11.83 3.16
N GLY A 217 -18.01 -11.16 4.22
CA GLY A 217 -18.59 -11.32 5.55
C GLY A 217 -18.53 -12.76 6.09
N ILE A 218 -17.43 -13.48 5.80
CA ILE A 218 -17.31 -14.90 6.14
C ILE A 218 -16.95 -15.02 7.61
N LYS A 219 -17.76 -15.78 8.36
CA LYS A 219 -17.50 -16.03 9.78
C LYS A 219 -16.18 -16.77 10.00
N PRO A 220 -15.47 -16.51 11.10
CA PRO A 220 -14.20 -17.18 11.41
C PRO A 220 -14.26 -18.71 11.35
N GLU A 221 -15.35 -19.32 11.82
CA GLU A 221 -15.55 -20.77 11.83
C GLU A 221 -15.69 -21.36 10.42
N GLU A 222 -16.33 -20.62 9.52
CA GLU A 222 -16.48 -21.02 8.13
C GLU A 222 -15.16 -20.80 7.36
N TYR A 223 -14.52 -19.66 7.55
CA TYR A 223 -13.24 -19.36 6.92
C TYR A 223 -12.15 -20.37 7.31
N ARG A 224 -12.14 -20.80 8.57
CA ARG A 224 -11.21 -21.78 9.09
C ARG A 224 -11.24 -23.13 8.33
N LYS A 225 -12.37 -23.48 7.72
CA LYS A 225 -12.50 -24.72 6.92
C LYS A 225 -11.56 -24.76 5.73
N LEU A 226 -11.12 -23.60 5.20
CA LEU A 226 -10.15 -23.51 4.11
C LEU A 226 -8.79 -24.16 4.43
N ALA A 227 -8.47 -24.35 5.70
CA ALA A 227 -7.24 -25.02 6.15
C ALA A 227 -7.34 -26.55 6.14
N TYR A 228 -8.47 -27.13 5.75
CA TYR A 228 -8.73 -28.56 5.85
C TYR A 228 -9.29 -29.14 4.55
N PRO A 229 -9.01 -30.44 4.25
CA PRO A 229 -9.45 -31.10 3.02
C PRO A 229 -10.96 -31.03 2.72
N GLN A 230 -11.78 -30.85 3.77
CA GLN A 230 -13.24 -30.74 3.62
C GLN A 230 -13.67 -29.50 2.82
N ALA A 231 -12.80 -28.52 2.65
CA ALA A 231 -13.06 -27.37 1.78
C ALA A 231 -12.99 -27.72 0.27
N GLY A 232 -12.59 -28.94 -0.09
CA GLY A 232 -12.53 -29.38 -1.48
C GLY A 232 -11.59 -28.51 -2.33
N ASP A 233 -12.11 -27.95 -3.42
CA ASP A 233 -11.32 -27.11 -4.33
C ASP A 233 -10.85 -25.79 -3.71
N LEU A 234 -11.39 -25.41 -2.57
CA LEU A 234 -10.95 -24.20 -1.84
C LEU A 234 -9.89 -24.51 -0.78
N TYR A 235 -9.54 -25.77 -0.60
CA TYR A 235 -8.56 -26.19 0.39
C TYR A 235 -7.16 -25.61 0.09
N PHE A 236 -6.63 -24.90 1.06
CA PHE A 236 -5.24 -24.44 1.07
C PHE A 236 -4.33 -25.60 1.47
N ASP A 237 -3.86 -26.37 0.50
CA ASP A 237 -3.13 -27.64 0.73
C ASP A 237 -1.61 -27.45 0.80
N ALA A 238 -1.08 -26.37 0.28
CA ALA A 238 0.34 -26.01 0.27
C ALA A 238 1.28 -27.16 -0.22
N LYS A 239 0.75 -28.09 -1.04
CA LYS A 239 1.44 -29.34 -1.41
C LYS A 239 2.69 -29.12 -2.25
N ASP A 240 2.73 -28.04 -3.05
CA ASP A 240 3.83 -27.71 -3.96
C ASP A 240 4.72 -26.58 -3.40
N PHE A 241 4.46 -26.16 -2.16
CA PHE A 241 5.26 -25.12 -1.51
C PHE A 241 6.69 -25.60 -1.25
N HIS A 242 7.62 -24.89 -1.85
CA HIS A 242 9.06 -24.99 -1.64
C HIS A 242 9.64 -23.59 -1.58
N ALA A 243 10.09 -23.17 -0.41
CA ALA A 243 10.60 -21.81 -0.20
C ALA A 243 11.79 -21.48 -1.12
N GLU A 244 12.60 -22.49 -1.46
CA GLU A 244 13.74 -22.34 -2.35
C GLU A 244 13.33 -21.91 -3.77
N LYS A 245 12.14 -22.32 -4.25
CA LYS A 245 11.62 -21.87 -5.56
C LYS A 245 11.31 -20.37 -5.54
N TRP A 246 10.70 -19.90 -4.47
CA TRP A 246 10.41 -18.48 -4.30
C TRP A 246 11.68 -17.64 -4.20
N VAL A 247 12.66 -18.11 -3.41
CA VAL A 247 13.97 -17.49 -3.26
C VAL A 247 14.73 -17.47 -4.59
N ALA A 248 14.66 -18.55 -5.36
CA ALA A 248 15.28 -18.61 -6.68
C ALA A 248 14.66 -17.59 -7.65
N LEU A 249 13.33 -17.41 -7.62
CA LEU A 249 12.66 -16.38 -8.41
C LEU A 249 13.06 -14.96 -7.95
N ALA A 250 13.09 -14.72 -6.64
CA ALA A 250 13.54 -13.45 -6.08
C ALA A 250 14.95 -13.08 -6.56
N LYS A 251 15.88 -14.02 -6.55
CA LYS A 251 17.24 -13.81 -7.11
C LYS A 251 17.23 -13.56 -8.61
N LYS A 252 16.43 -14.31 -9.37
CA LYS A 252 16.30 -14.10 -10.83
C LYS A 252 15.76 -12.72 -11.17
N MET A 253 14.83 -12.17 -10.36
CA MET A 253 14.34 -10.81 -10.56
C MET A 253 15.30 -9.72 -10.07
N GLY A 254 16.40 -10.09 -9.41
CA GLY A 254 17.38 -9.16 -8.84
C GLY A 254 17.11 -8.75 -7.40
N ALA A 255 16.13 -9.31 -6.72
CA ALA A 255 15.85 -8.97 -5.32
C ALA A 255 17.04 -9.29 -4.41
N ARG A 256 17.27 -8.43 -3.42
CA ARG A 256 18.31 -8.55 -2.39
C ARG A 256 17.72 -8.89 -1.02
N TYR A 257 16.43 -8.72 -0.86
CA TYR A 257 15.67 -9.11 0.32
C TYR A 257 14.29 -9.65 -0.06
N MET A 258 13.67 -10.36 0.84
CA MET A 258 12.29 -10.80 0.69
C MET A 258 11.50 -10.44 1.94
N ASN A 259 10.20 -10.24 1.79
CA ASN A 259 9.27 -10.09 2.89
C ASN A 259 8.05 -11.00 2.66
N MET A 260 7.63 -11.73 3.69
CA MET A 260 6.52 -12.69 3.63
C MET A 260 5.49 -12.37 4.70
N THR A 261 4.21 -12.47 4.34
CA THR A 261 3.13 -12.43 5.33
C THR A 261 3.23 -13.62 6.27
N THR A 262 3.60 -13.38 7.53
CA THR A 262 3.61 -14.44 8.55
C THR A 262 2.20 -14.73 9.06
N GLN A 263 1.36 -13.71 9.07
CA GLN A 263 -0.08 -13.75 9.35
C GLN A 263 -0.71 -12.51 8.75
N HIS A 264 -1.72 -12.68 7.91
CA HIS A 264 -2.54 -11.58 7.39
C HIS A 264 -3.76 -11.34 8.30
N HIS A 265 -4.63 -10.40 7.96
CA HIS A 265 -5.80 -10.00 8.76
C HIS A 265 -6.79 -11.15 9.03
N ASP A 266 -6.78 -12.20 8.20
CA ASP A 266 -7.58 -13.42 8.36
C ASP A 266 -7.20 -14.25 9.62
N GLY A 267 -6.06 -13.92 10.22
CA GLY A 267 -5.59 -14.49 11.46
C GLY A 267 -5.00 -15.89 11.37
N TYR A 268 -4.74 -16.41 10.16
CA TYR A 268 -4.04 -17.68 10.00
C TYR A 268 -2.53 -17.47 10.01
N ALA A 269 -1.88 -17.97 11.07
CA ALA A 269 -0.43 -17.89 11.21
C ALA A 269 0.27 -18.98 10.40
N LEU A 270 1.18 -18.58 9.50
CA LEU A 270 1.99 -19.49 8.68
C LEU A 270 3.19 -20.08 9.45
N PHE A 271 3.17 -19.98 10.76
CA PHE A 271 4.24 -20.42 11.67
C PHE A 271 3.66 -21.10 12.91
N GLU A 272 4.52 -21.74 13.67
CA GLU A 272 4.16 -22.33 14.96
C GLU A 272 4.00 -21.24 16.02
N SER A 273 2.86 -21.20 16.71
CA SER A 273 2.65 -20.35 17.87
C SER A 273 2.21 -21.18 19.08
N ARG A 274 2.78 -20.88 20.23
CA ARG A 274 2.42 -21.51 21.52
C ARG A 274 1.22 -20.85 22.19
N TYR A 275 0.71 -19.76 21.61
CA TYR A 275 -0.50 -19.14 22.12
C TYR A 275 -1.68 -20.09 21.93
N MET A 276 -2.38 -20.37 23.04
CA MET A 276 -3.35 -21.48 23.09
C MET A 276 -4.48 -21.37 22.08
N ASN A 277 -4.91 -20.14 21.74
CA ASN A 277 -5.99 -19.88 20.80
C ASN A 277 -5.48 -19.58 19.37
N ALA A 278 -4.18 -19.67 19.12
CA ALA A 278 -3.64 -19.41 17.79
C ALA A 278 -4.18 -20.43 16.77
N PHE A 279 -4.34 -19.96 15.54
CA PHE A 279 -4.71 -20.79 14.39
C PHE A 279 -3.55 -20.83 13.42
N THR A 280 -2.87 -21.95 13.29
CA THR A 280 -1.54 -22.03 12.70
C THR A 280 -1.39 -23.13 11.66
N SER A 281 -0.43 -22.94 10.74
CA SER A 281 -0.04 -23.95 9.76
C SER A 281 0.55 -25.21 10.43
N ARG A 282 1.19 -25.06 11.58
CA ARG A 282 1.68 -26.20 12.37
C ARG A 282 0.57 -27.14 12.77
N GLN A 283 -0.59 -26.59 13.19
CA GLN A 283 -1.75 -27.38 13.59
C GLN A 283 -2.44 -28.06 12.40
N THR A 284 -2.49 -27.41 11.25
CA THR A 284 -3.30 -27.84 10.11
C THR A 284 -2.50 -28.63 9.08
N HIS A 285 -1.23 -28.30 8.88
CA HIS A 285 -0.35 -28.89 7.86
C HIS A 285 0.88 -29.59 8.45
N ASN A 286 1.06 -29.54 9.78
CA ASN A 286 2.28 -30.00 10.45
C ASN A 286 3.58 -29.37 9.90
N ARG A 287 3.48 -28.14 9.40
CA ARG A 287 4.59 -27.36 8.80
C ARG A 287 4.67 -25.98 9.41
N ASP A 288 5.88 -25.44 9.48
CA ASP A 288 6.16 -24.04 9.79
C ASP A 288 6.71 -23.38 8.52
N PHE A 289 5.81 -22.79 7.73
CA PHE A 289 6.16 -22.20 6.44
C PHE A 289 7.08 -20.99 6.58
N VAL A 290 6.96 -20.25 7.69
CA VAL A 290 7.85 -19.10 7.96
C VAL A 290 9.26 -19.59 8.23
N LYS A 291 9.43 -20.67 8.97
CA LYS A 291 10.76 -21.26 9.20
C LYS A 291 11.41 -21.71 7.91
N GLU A 292 10.68 -22.42 7.05
CA GLU A 292 11.17 -22.86 5.75
C GLU A 292 11.57 -21.66 4.87
N TYR A 293 10.76 -20.62 4.84
CA TYR A 293 11.04 -19.37 4.13
C TYR A 293 12.31 -18.68 4.65
N VAL A 294 12.42 -18.50 5.95
CA VAL A 294 13.56 -17.82 6.60
C VAL A 294 14.86 -18.58 6.33
N ASP A 295 14.83 -19.92 6.47
CA ASP A 295 16.00 -20.78 6.25
C ASP A 295 16.45 -20.71 4.79
N ALA A 296 15.52 -20.74 3.83
CA ALA A 296 15.81 -20.61 2.40
C ALA A 296 16.42 -19.24 2.03
N CYS A 297 15.87 -18.14 2.59
CA CYS A 297 16.43 -16.80 2.39
C CYS A 297 17.89 -16.72 2.86
N ARG A 298 18.17 -17.19 4.07
CA ARG A 298 19.53 -17.19 4.64
C ARG A 298 20.51 -18.04 3.85
N ALA A 299 20.10 -19.25 3.49
CA ALA A 299 20.93 -20.14 2.67
C ALA A 299 21.32 -19.53 1.34
N SER A 300 20.51 -18.60 0.82
CA SER A 300 20.71 -17.92 -0.44
C SER A 300 21.35 -16.53 -0.33
N GLY A 301 21.61 -16.05 0.88
CA GLY A 301 22.19 -14.73 1.15
C GLY A 301 21.22 -13.55 0.98
N LEU A 302 19.90 -13.80 0.94
CA LEU A 302 18.89 -12.75 0.95
C LEU A 302 18.63 -12.28 2.39
N LYS A 303 18.41 -10.96 2.57
CA LYS A 303 17.90 -10.44 3.83
C LYS A 303 16.46 -10.89 4.06
N VAL A 304 16.15 -11.11 5.32
CA VAL A 304 14.87 -11.67 5.75
C VAL A 304 13.96 -10.56 6.26
N GLY A 305 12.88 -10.32 5.54
CA GLY A 305 11.76 -9.52 5.99
C GLY A 305 10.56 -10.38 6.36
N ILE A 306 9.79 -9.93 7.31
CA ILE A 306 8.50 -10.50 7.68
C ILE A 306 7.44 -9.41 7.75
N TYR A 307 6.22 -9.78 7.38
CA TYR A 307 5.04 -8.94 7.57
C TYR A 307 4.22 -9.46 8.75
N LYS A 308 3.74 -8.56 9.57
CA LYS A 308 2.81 -8.86 10.65
C LYS A 308 1.71 -7.83 10.71
N THR A 309 0.46 -8.31 10.70
CA THR A 309 -0.70 -7.45 10.93
C THR A 309 -0.95 -7.21 12.41
N LEU A 310 -1.52 -6.06 12.76
CA LEU A 310 -2.02 -5.77 14.10
C LEU A 310 -3.45 -6.25 14.30
N ILE A 311 -4.31 -6.18 13.28
CA ILE A 311 -5.69 -6.65 13.37
C ILE A 311 -5.79 -8.12 13.02
N ASN A 312 -6.84 -8.76 13.58
CA ASN A 312 -7.11 -10.16 13.33
C ASN A 312 -8.62 -10.40 13.29
N TRP A 313 -9.13 -10.68 12.12
CA TRP A 313 -10.57 -10.88 11.87
C TRP A 313 -11.16 -12.12 12.56
N ARG A 314 -10.31 -12.96 13.14
CA ARG A 314 -10.79 -14.08 13.98
C ARG A 314 -11.42 -13.62 15.30
N PHE A 315 -11.17 -12.38 15.70
CA PHE A 315 -11.66 -11.80 16.95
C PHE A 315 -12.68 -10.69 16.64
N PRO A 316 -13.98 -11.04 16.53
CA PRO A 316 -15.03 -10.04 16.31
C PRO A 316 -15.00 -8.95 17.38
N GLY A 317 -15.28 -7.72 16.95
CA GLY A 317 -15.29 -6.56 17.84
C GLY A 317 -14.13 -5.62 17.66
N TYR A 318 -13.04 -6.12 17.14
CA TYR A 318 -11.95 -5.26 16.65
C TYR A 318 -12.19 -4.89 15.19
N TYR A 319 -12.65 -5.87 14.43
CA TYR A 319 -13.05 -5.72 13.04
C TYR A 319 -14.14 -6.76 12.78
N ASP A 320 -15.40 -6.33 12.88
CA ASP A 320 -16.49 -7.29 12.77
C ASP A 320 -16.77 -7.67 11.32
N VAL A 321 -16.31 -8.83 10.91
CA VAL A 321 -16.61 -9.44 9.61
C VAL A 321 -17.93 -10.20 9.60
N THR A 322 -18.58 -10.39 10.77
CA THR A 322 -19.75 -11.25 10.92
C THR A 322 -21.05 -10.47 11.02
N GLY A 323 -20.98 -9.18 11.32
CA GLY A 323 -22.13 -8.34 11.53
C GLY A 323 -22.70 -7.78 10.25
N THR A 324 -24.00 -7.57 10.26
CA THR A 324 -24.69 -6.76 9.25
C THR A 324 -24.22 -5.30 9.29
N ASP A 325 -23.50 -4.92 10.35
CA ASP A 325 -23.00 -3.58 10.64
C ASP A 325 -21.50 -3.39 10.40
N CYS A 326 -20.83 -4.32 9.72
CA CYS A 326 -19.42 -4.15 9.31
C CYS A 326 -19.13 -2.79 8.66
N LYS A 327 -20.11 -2.18 8.04
CA LYS A 327 -19.94 -0.98 7.22
C LYS A 327 -19.83 0.32 8.00
N PRO A 328 -20.63 0.59 9.04
CA PRO A 328 -20.40 1.75 9.90
C PRO A 328 -19.15 1.61 10.77
N ASN A 329 -18.79 0.36 11.10
CA ASN A 329 -17.73 0.03 12.05
C ASN A 329 -16.47 -0.57 11.41
N ARG A 330 -16.34 -0.48 10.08
CA ARG A 330 -15.15 -1.01 9.38
C ARG A 330 -13.83 -0.58 10.00
N PHE A 331 -13.82 0.59 10.63
CA PHE A 331 -12.69 1.17 11.37
C PHE A 331 -13.10 1.65 12.77
N GLY A 332 -14.22 1.20 13.28
CA GLY A 332 -14.78 1.58 14.57
C GLY A 332 -14.83 0.43 15.55
N TYR A 333 -15.02 0.76 16.81
CA TYR A 333 -15.11 -0.20 17.90
C TYR A 333 -16.54 -0.53 18.23
N VAL A 334 -16.78 -1.81 18.50
CA VAL A 334 -17.96 -2.23 19.24
C VAL A 334 -17.58 -2.33 20.71
N THR A 335 -18.27 -1.61 21.58
CA THR A 335 -17.90 -1.42 23.01
C THR A 335 -18.62 -2.35 23.97
N ASP A 336 -19.33 -3.38 23.49
CA ASP A 336 -19.96 -4.35 24.39
C ASP A 336 -18.92 -5.31 25.04
N SER A 337 -19.34 -6.03 26.07
CA SER A 337 -18.44 -6.85 26.88
C SER A 337 -17.79 -8.01 26.12
N ALA A 338 -18.50 -8.59 25.14
CA ALA A 338 -17.97 -9.70 24.35
C ALA A 338 -16.88 -9.21 23.41
N HIS A 339 -17.06 -8.05 22.78
CA HIS A 339 -16.08 -7.45 21.88
C HIS A 339 -14.85 -6.92 22.64
N LYS A 340 -15.01 -6.42 23.86
CA LYS A 340 -13.88 -6.07 24.74
C LYS A 340 -12.96 -7.26 25.02
N GLU A 341 -13.55 -8.41 25.34
CA GLU A 341 -12.76 -9.61 25.60
C GLU A 341 -12.05 -10.11 24.33
N ASN A 342 -12.72 -10.08 23.18
CA ASN A 342 -12.10 -10.42 21.90
C ASN A 342 -10.93 -9.48 21.56
N ALA A 343 -11.07 -8.18 21.78
CA ALA A 343 -9.99 -7.22 21.58
C ALA A 343 -8.79 -7.52 22.50
N ARG A 344 -9.06 -7.85 23.77
CA ARG A 344 -8.03 -8.24 24.73
C ARG A 344 -7.28 -9.51 24.28
N LEU A 345 -8.00 -10.55 23.88
CA LEU A 345 -7.42 -11.81 23.41
C LEU A 345 -6.60 -11.61 22.12
N MET A 346 -7.09 -10.79 21.20
CA MET A 346 -6.38 -10.47 19.97
C MET A 346 -5.03 -9.79 20.24
N LYS A 347 -5.01 -8.81 21.14
CA LYS A 347 -3.77 -8.14 21.55
C LYS A 347 -2.81 -9.10 22.25
N GLU A 348 -3.32 -9.95 23.15
CA GLU A 348 -2.50 -10.97 23.83
C GLU A 348 -1.84 -11.91 22.82
N GLU A 349 -2.61 -12.41 21.83
CA GLU A 349 -2.06 -13.22 20.74
C GLU A 349 -0.95 -12.48 19.99
N LEU A 350 -1.16 -11.20 19.70
CA LEU A 350 -0.19 -10.37 18.99
C LEU A 350 1.14 -10.27 19.76
N TYR A 351 1.10 -10.01 21.08
CA TYR A 351 2.30 -9.96 21.91
C TYR A 351 3.05 -11.29 21.94
N CYS A 352 2.31 -12.40 22.10
CA CYS A 352 2.87 -13.74 22.08
C CYS A 352 3.58 -14.04 20.76
N GLN A 353 2.89 -13.81 19.66
CA GLN A 353 3.39 -14.08 18.31
C GLN A 353 4.57 -13.21 17.92
N ILE A 354 4.58 -11.93 18.33
CA ILE A 354 5.74 -11.06 18.10
C ILE A 354 6.96 -11.57 18.85
N LYS A 355 6.80 -11.95 20.12
CA LYS A 355 7.92 -12.53 20.86
C LYS A 355 8.45 -13.80 20.20
N GLU A 356 7.56 -14.69 19.76
CA GLU A 356 7.92 -15.93 19.07
C GLU A 356 8.66 -15.65 17.75
N LEU A 357 8.17 -14.74 16.94
CA LEU A 357 8.81 -14.35 15.67
C LEU A 357 10.19 -13.72 15.92
N MET A 358 10.34 -12.87 16.92
CA MET A 358 11.60 -12.23 17.23
C MET A 358 12.65 -13.14 17.87
N THR A 359 12.25 -14.26 18.44
CA THR A 359 13.15 -15.17 19.17
C THR A 359 13.36 -16.53 18.48
N GLY A 360 12.38 -17.00 17.70
CA GLY A 360 12.36 -18.36 17.16
C GLY A 360 13.02 -18.53 15.78
N TYR A 361 13.26 -17.44 15.06
CA TYR A 361 13.64 -17.49 13.64
C TYR A 361 15.03 -16.91 13.34
N GLY A 362 15.85 -16.65 14.38
CA GLY A 362 17.17 -16.02 14.25
C GLY A 362 17.07 -14.57 13.80
N LYS A 363 18.08 -14.05 13.06
CA LYS A 363 18.09 -12.66 12.62
C LYS A 363 16.97 -12.38 11.62
N ILE A 364 16.19 -11.34 11.89
CA ILE A 364 15.20 -10.74 10.99
C ILE A 364 15.69 -9.33 10.63
N ASP A 365 15.78 -9.01 9.35
CA ASP A 365 16.31 -7.73 8.89
C ASP A 365 15.23 -6.64 8.79
N GLN A 366 13.98 -7.04 8.46
CA GLN A 366 12.86 -6.11 8.26
C GLN A 366 11.58 -6.67 8.89
N LEU A 367 10.85 -5.82 9.59
CA LEU A 367 9.47 -6.09 10.03
C LEU A 367 8.52 -5.09 9.37
N PHE A 368 7.67 -5.58 8.50
CA PHE A 368 6.63 -4.80 7.84
C PHE A 368 5.34 -4.91 8.65
N TRP A 369 4.97 -3.84 9.33
CA TRP A 369 3.72 -3.75 10.05
C TRP A 369 2.56 -3.36 9.14
N ASP A 370 1.37 -3.89 9.42
CA ASP A 370 0.15 -3.51 8.73
C ASP A 370 -1.08 -3.59 9.65
N GLY A 371 -2.24 -3.16 9.15
CA GLY A 371 -3.48 -3.21 9.92
C GLY A 371 -3.56 -2.20 11.06
N GLY A 372 -2.81 -1.11 10.97
CA GLY A 372 -2.72 -0.12 12.03
C GLY A 372 -3.70 1.04 11.96
N TRP A 373 -4.64 1.03 11.02
CA TRP A 373 -5.60 2.13 10.88
C TRP A 373 -6.55 2.28 12.06
N LEU A 374 -6.83 1.21 12.81
CA LEU A 374 -7.59 1.28 14.06
C LEU A 374 -6.81 2.02 15.15
N ALA A 375 -5.51 1.78 15.25
CA ALA A 375 -4.64 2.49 16.18
C ALA A 375 -4.64 4.01 15.97
N GLN A 376 -4.88 4.46 14.75
CA GLN A 376 -4.96 5.88 14.41
C GLN A 376 -6.25 6.55 14.87
N GLN A 377 -7.26 5.79 15.27
CA GLN A 377 -8.55 6.31 15.70
C GLN A 377 -8.66 6.52 17.22
N GLY A 378 -7.65 6.11 17.98
CA GLY A 378 -7.62 6.31 19.42
C GLY A 378 -7.84 5.03 20.21
N LYS A 379 -8.94 4.92 20.93
CA LYS A 379 -9.21 3.83 21.86
C LYS A 379 -9.86 2.63 21.19
N ASP A 380 -9.48 1.43 21.60
CA ASP A 380 -10.14 0.20 21.20
C ASP A 380 -11.28 -0.22 22.17
N ALA A 381 -11.89 -1.37 21.92
CA ALA A 381 -13.08 -1.81 22.64
C ALA A 381 -12.88 -1.99 24.15
N ASP A 382 -11.65 -2.22 24.64
CA ASP A 382 -11.34 -2.31 26.07
C ASP A 382 -10.99 -0.96 26.71
N GLY A 383 -11.04 0.13 25.95
CA GLY A 383 -10.79 1.48 26.41
C GLY A 383 -9.33 1.89 26.43
N ALA A 384 -8.40 1.00 26.07
CA ALA A 384 -6.98 1.29 25.89
C ALA A 384 -6.68 1.78 24.47
N TYR A 385 -5.59 2.50 24.31
CA TYR A 385 -5.11 2.87 22.98
C TYR A 385 -4.30 1.72 22.39
N PHE A 386 -4.71 1.21 21.25
CA PHE A 386 -4.00 0.12 20.60
C PHE A 386 -2.60 0.49 20.15
N TRP A 387 -2.40 1.70 19.65
CA TRP A 387 -1.11 2.21 19.23
C TRP A 387 -0.10 2.37 20.38
N GLU A 388 -0.56 2.48 21.64
CA GLU A 388 0.32 2.51 22.80
C GLU A 388 1.10 1.21 22.92
N SER A 389 0.55 0.10 22.49
CA SER A 389 1.25 -1.18 22.42
C SER A 389 2.42 -1.17 21.40
N GLY A 390 2.43 -0.24 20.48
CA GLY A 390 3.54 0.03 19.56
C GLY A 390 4.70 0.79 20.17
N GLN A 391 4.59 1.29 21.39
CA GLN A 391 5.65 1.98 22.09
C GLN A 391 6.73 1.00 22.60
N TYR A 392 7.88 1.55 22.97
CA TYR A 392 8.96 0.76 23.56
C TYR A 392 8.57 0.21 24.94
N LEU A 393 7.93 1.01 25.79
CA LEU A 393 7.37 0.59 27.05
C LEU A 393 5.85 0.51 26.98
N SER A 394 5.26 -0.52 27.61
CA SER A 394 3.82 -0.57 27.78
C SER A 394 3.38 0.39 28.87
N PRO A 395 2.39 1.28 28.63
CA PRO A 395 1.94 2.21 29.65
C PRO A 395 1.18 1.52 30.80
N ASP A 396 0.53 0.39 30.58
CA ASP A 396 -0.49 -0.11 31.50
C ASP A 396 -0.09 -1.32 32.34
N ASN A 397 1.08 -1.90 32.16
CA ASN A 397 1.48 -3.17 32.82
C ASN A 397 0.50 -4.35 32.57
N ALA A 398 -0.54 -4.19 31.78
CA ALA A 398 -1.67 -5.10 31.70
C ALA A 398 -1.51 -6.16 30.59
N TRP A 399 -0.47 -6.09 29.82
CA TRP A 399 -0.36 -6.87 28.58
C TRP A 399 1.01 -7.46 28.34
N PRO A 400 0.99 -8.70 27.93
CA PRO A 400 -0.07 -9.70 28.01
C PRO A 400 -0.32 -10.17 29.44
N VAL A 401 -1.46 -10.77 29.72
CA VAL A 401 -1.76 -11.31 31.06
C VAL A 401 -0.84 -12.47 31.44
N ASN A 402 -0.43 -13.30 30.49
CA ASN A 402 0.49 -14.39 30.72
C ASN A 402 1.91 -13.87 31.00
N PRO A 403 2.47 -14.17 32.21
CA PRO A 403 3.81 -13.66 32.59
C PRO A 403 4.94 -14.07 31.66
N TYR A 404 4.83 -15.19 30.95
CA TYR A 404 5.84 -15.63 29.97
C TYR A 404 6.04 -14.62 28.83
N PHE A 405 4.99 -13.88 28.49
CA PHE A 405 5.01 -12.89 27.42
C PHE A 405 5.19 -11.46 27.91
N GLN A 406 5.25 -11.27 29.23
CA GLN A 406 5.49 -9.96 29.86
C GLN A 406 6.98 -9.66 29.92
N ASP A 407 7.56 -9.25 28.81
CA ASP A 407 8.93 -8.78 28.82
C ASP A 407 9.06 -7.43 29.50
N LYS A 408 10.14 -7.26 30.27
CA LYS A 408 10.42 -6.04 31.01
C LYS A 408 11.73 -5.43 30.54
N GLU A 409 11.79 -4.11 30.61
CA GLU A 409 13.02 -3.35 30.47
C GLU A 409 13.91 -3.59 31.71
N GLU A 410 15.18 -3.90 31.52
CA GLU A 410 16.06 -4.45 32.54
C GLU A 410 16.38 -3.45 33.66
N THR A 411 16.50 -2.16 33.33
CA THR A 411 16.90 -1.14 34.29
C THR A 411 15.73 -0.61 35.11
N THR A 412 14.57 -0.47 34.52
CA THR A 412 13.39 0.12 35.16
C THR A 412 12.37 -0.90 35.67
N GLY A 413 12.44 -2.14 35.16
CA GLY A 413 11.47 -3.17 35.44
C GLY A 413 10.08 -2.93 34.82
N LYS A 414 9.93 -1.89 33.99
CA LYS A 414 8.67 -1.59 33.30
C LYS A 414 8.41 -2.57 32.16
N PRO A 415 7.18 -2.96 31.91
CA PRO A 415 6.83 -3.84 30.80
C PRO A 415 7.19 -3.22 29.45
N LEU A 416 7.68 -4.08 28.54
CA LEU A 416 7.93 -3.68 27.16
C LEU A 416 6.61 -3.66 26.36
N GLY A 417 6.43 -2.64 25.53
CA GLY A 417 5.47 -2.63 24.45
C GLY A 417 5.93 -3.49 23.27
N LEU A 418 5.12 -3.61 22.21
CA LEU A 418 5.47 -4.42 21.04
C LEU A 418 6.82 -4.01 20.43
N MET A 419 7.04 -2.72 20.24
CA MET A 419 8.32 -2.23 19.69
C MET A 419 9.50 -2.46 20.67
N GLY A 420 9.25 -2.42 21.98
CA GLY A 420 10.24 -2.78 22.97
C GLY A 420 10.67 -4.23 22.88
N ILE A 421 9.72 -5.15 22.70
CA ILE A 421 9.98 -6.57 22.46
C ILE A 421 10.78 -6.76 21.16
N VAL A 422 10.33 -6.11 20.08
CA VAL A 422 11.04 -6.18 18.79
C VAL A 422 12.50 -5.72 18.93
N ARG A 423 12.75 -4.56 19.52
CA ARG A 423 14.12 -4.01 19.68
C ARG A 423 14.97 -4.81 20.66
N LYS A 424 14.36 -5.37 21.71
CA LYS A 424 15.08 -6.22 22.67
C LYS A 424 15.68 -7.46 22.01
N TYR A 425 14.91 -8.14 21.19
CA TYR A 425 15.33 -9.40 20.60
C TYR A 425 15.98 -9.25 19.22
N GLN A 426 15.68 -8.15 18.50
CA GLN A 426 16.19 -7.85 17.17
C GLN A 426 16.69 -6.40 17.13
N PRO A 427 17.86 -6.09 17.73
CA PRO A 427 18.34 -4.72 17.89
C PRO A 427 18.68 -4.01 16.57
N ASP A 428 18.86 -4.75 15.49
CA ASP A 428 19.21 -4.21 14.16
C ASP A 428 18.05 -4.24 13.16
N ILE A 429 16.89 -4.75 13.56
CA ILE A 429 15.73 -4.84 12.68
C ILE A 429 15.23 -3.45 12.27
N VAL A 430 14.81 -3.29 11.02
CA VAL A 430 14.16 -2.06 10.56
C VAL A 430 12.65 -2.27 10.45
N THR A 431 11.87 -1.25 10.78
CA THR A 431 10.40 -1.31 10.76
C THR A 431 9.80 -0.09 10.05
N ASN A 432 8.65 -0.28 9.43
CA ASN A 432 7.91 0.83 8.82
C ASN A 432 7.14 1.66 9.86
N ILE A 433 6.62 2.81 9.44
CA ILE A 433 5.82 3.73 10.28
C ILE A 433 4.33 3.37 10.36
N ARG A 434 3.89 2.32 9.70
CA ARG A 434 2.49 1.89 9.78
C ARG A 434 2.11 1.58 11.23
N CYS A 435 0.85 1.66 11.56
CA CYS A 435 0.34 1.37 12.90
C CYS A 435 0.54 2.48 13.94
N GLY A 436 0.80 3.71 13.52
CA GLY A 436 0.76 4.89 14.37
C GLY A 436 1.99 5.12 15.26
N TRP A 437 3.03 4.30 15.14
CA TRP A 437 4.30 4.51 15.83
C TRP A 437 5.40 5.06 14.93
N ILE A 438 6.53 5.39 15.56
CA ILE A 438 7.71 5.86 14.85
C ILE A 438 8.46 4.65 14.31
N GLY A 439 8.51 4.55 12.99
CA GLY A 439 9.30 3.55 12.28
C GLY A 439 10.56 4.14 11.66
N ASP A 440 11.36 3.26 11.08
CA ASP A 440 12.64 3.61 10.46
C ASP A 440 12.46 4.07 9.02
N TYR A 441 11.42 3.60 8.34
CA TYR A 441 11.12 3.93 6.95
C TYR A 441 9.61 4.09 6.70
N THR A 442 9.27 4.77 5.61
CA THR A 442 7.88 4.96 5.18
C THR A 442 7.53 4.06 4.00
N ASN A 443 6.25 3.76 3.82
CA ASN A 443 5.76 3.04 2.65
C ASN A 443 4.91 3.95 1.76
N GLU A 444 5.12 3.82 0.44
CA GLU A 444 4.17 4.24 -0.58
C GLU A 444 3.58 2.99 -1.24
N GLU A 445 2.25 2.86 -1.28
CA GLU A 445 1.57 1.68 -1.77
C GLU A 445 0.92 1.91 -3.14
N GLY A 446 0.84 0.82 -3.94
CA GLY A 446 0.14 0.80 -5.22
C GLY A 446 1.02 1.04 -6.44
N GLY A 447 0.50 0.63 -7.62
CA GLY A 447 1.19 0.68 -8.92
C GLY A 447 1.20 2.05 -9.61
N GLY A 448 0.71 3.11 -8.97
CA GLY A 448 0.70 4.46 -9.54
C GLY A 448 2.09 5.07 -9.72
N ALA A 449 2.24 5.94 -10.71
CA ALA A 449 3.49 6.63 -11.01
C ALA A 449 4.00 7.42 -9.79
N VAL A 450 5.31 7.33 -9.53
CA VAL A 450 5.98 8.13 -8.51
C VAL A 450 6.39 9.46 -9.12
N LYS A 451 6.02 10.56 -8.46
CA LYS A 451 6.25 11.93 -8.93
C LYS A 451 6.92 12.79 -7.86
N GLY A 452 7.35 13.98 -8.27
CA GLY A 452 7.93 15.00 -7.40
C GLY A 452 9.39 14.74 -7.05
N ASP A 453 9.83 15.31 -5.95
CA ASP A 453 11.24 15.41 -5.57
C ASP A 453 11.83 14.10 -5.03
N ILE A 454 13.16 14.10 -4.93
CA ILE A 454 13.94 13.06 -4.23
C ILE A 454 13.46 12.98 -2.78
N ARG A 455 13.22 11.76 -2.29
CA ARG A 455 12.74 11.53 -0.93
C ARG A 455 13.83 11.77 0.10
N SER A 456 13.48 12.48 1.16
CA SER A 456 14.31 12.59 2.36
C SER A 456 14.05 11.38 3.27
N GLY A 457 15.06 10.62 3.60
CA GLY A 457 14.93 9.37 4.36
C GLY A 457 14.62 8.16 3.48
N VAL A 458 14.34 7.03 4.11
CA VAL A 458 14.07 5.78 3.40
C VAL A 458 12.59 5.62 3.13
N VAL A 459 12.23 5.47 1.87
CA VAL A 459 10.87 5.22 1.40
C VAL A 459 10.85 3.95 0.57
N GLU A 460 9.98 3.02 0.92
CA GLU A 460 9.77 1.78 0.21
C GLU A 460 8.44 1.82 -0.57
N LYS A 461 8.52 1.67 -1.88
CA LYS A 461 7.36 1.53 -2.76
C LYS A 461 6.95 0.07 -2.85
N CYS A 462 5.80 -0.30 -2.29
CA CYS A 462 5.27 -1.65 -2.45
C CYS A 462 4.10 -1.66 -3.44
N PHE A 463 4.10 -2.63 -4.36
CA PHE A 463 3.07 -2.72 -5.40
C PHE A 463 2.90 -4.14 -5.93
N THR A 464 1.74 -4.38 -6.54
CA THR A 464 1.35 -5.65 -7.14
C THR A 464 1.53 -5.62 -8.65
N LEU A 465 1.76 -6.76 -9.26
CA LEU A 465 1.83 -6.91 -10.73
C LEU A 465 0.45 -7.18 -11.35
N ALA A 466 -0.52 -7.57 -10.55
CA ALA A 466 -1.90 -7.82 -10.94
C ALA A 466 -2.82 -7.31 -9.81
N PRO A 467 -4.12 -7.14 -10.03
CA PRO A 467 -5.07 -6.81 -8.98
C PRO A 467 -5.06 -7.83 -7.83
N GLY A 468 -4.96 -7.31 -6.59
CA GLY A 468 -4.86 -8.10 -5.35
C GLY A 468 -3.42 -8.34 -4.89
N TRP A 469 -3.23 -8.38 -3.56
CA TRP A 469 -1.94 -8.74 -2.96
C TRP A 469 -1.81 -10.27 -2.86
N GLY A 470 -2.84 -10.94 -2.34
CA GLY A 470 -2.96 -12.39 -2.36
C GLY A 470 -3.40 -12.90 -3.74
N TYR A 471 -3.27 -14.21 -3.94
CA TYR A 471 -3.63 -14.85 -5.18
C TYR A 471 -5.05 -14.53 -5.64
N THR A 472 -5.17 -14.13 -6.89
CA THR A 472 -6.43 -14.03 -7.64
C THR A 472 -6.32 -14.84 -8.93
N LYS A 473 -7.42 -15.46 -9.36
CA LYS A 473 -7.44 -16.30 -10.59
C LYS A 473 -7.01 -15.54 -11.85
N ILE A 474 -7.20 -14.22 -11.88
CA ILE A 474 -6.78 -13.39 -13.01
C ILE A 474 -5.25 -13.32 -13.17
N MET A 475 -4.47 -13.68 -12.14
CA MET A 475 -3.01 -13.77 -12.24
C MET A 475 -2.53 -14.88 -13.19
N GLU A 476 -3.42 -15.82 -13.55
CA GLU A 476 -3.13 -16.86 -14.55
C GLU A 476 -3.26 -16.35 -15.99
N ASP A 477 -3.80 -15.16 -16.19
CA ASP A 477 -3.90 -14.53 -17.51
C ASP A 477 -2.88 -13.39 -17.64
N SER A 478 -1.95 -13.54 -18.57
CA SER A 478 -0.87 -12.57 -18.82
C SER A 478 -1.37 -11.16 -19.19
N THR A 479 -2.62 -11.03 -19.64
CA THR A 479 -3.21 -9.73 -20.01
C THR A 479 -3.47 -8.84 -18.80
N TYR A 480 -3.63 -9.42 -17.62
CA TYR A 480 -3.80 -8.69 -16.36
C TYR A 480 -2.50 -8.41 -15.62
N ILE A 481 -1.38 -8.94 -16.12
CA ILE A 481 -0.07 -8.70 -15.49
C ILE A 481 0.51 -7.39 -16.03
N MET A 482 0.94 -6.53 -15.11
CA MET A 482 1.54 -5.23 -15.43
C MET A 482 2.58 -5.37 -16.55
N PRO A 483 2.49 -4.58 -17.62
CA PRO A 483 3.45 -4.64 -18.73
C PRO A 483 4.88 -4.39 -18.26
N LEU A 484 5.85 -5.09 -18.86
CA LEU A 484 7.26 -4.96 -18.50
C LEU A 484 7.76 -3.50 -18.52
N LYS A 485 7.33 -2.72 -19.53
CA LYS A 485 7.68 -1.30 -19.66
C LYS A 485 7.18 -0.46 -18.46
N GLU A 486 6.03 -0.79 -17.92
CA GLU A 486 5.45 -0.08 -16.76
C GLU A 486 6.20 -0.43 -15.47
N ILE A 487 6.58 -1.71 -15.29
CA ILE A 487 7.41 -2.13 -14.16
C ILE A 487 8.75 -1.41 -14.18
N LYS A 488 9.44 -1.41 -15.34
CA LYS A 488 10.71 -0.71 -15.53
C LYS A 488 10.58 0.79 -15.22
N ARG A 489 9.51 1.42 -15.72
CA ARG A 489 9.26 2.85 -15.49
C ARG A 489 9.03 3.14 -14.01
N LEU A 490 8.11 2.41 -13.35
CA LEU A 490 7.82 2.59 -11.95
C LEU A 490 9.06 2.36 -11.06
N PHE A 491 9.82 1.31 -11.35
CA PHE A 491 11.06 1.04 -10.66
C PHE A 491 12.09 2.16 -10.86
N SER A 492 12.29 2.62 -12.10
CA SER A 492 13.22 3.72 -12.40
C SER A 492 12.80 5.04 -11.73
N ASP A 493 11.48 5.33 -11.71
CA ASP A 493 10.92 6.47 -10.98
C ASP A 493 11.26 6.42 -9.49
N CYS A 494 11.26 5.23 -8.89
CA CYS A 494 11.70 5.03 -7.50
C CYS A 494 13.20 5.25 -7.35
N MET A 495 14.03 4.69 -8.24
CA MET A 495 15.49 4.80 -8.14
C MET A 495 15.95 6.26 -8.17
N VAL A 496 15.47 7.05 -9.14
CA VAL A 496 15.85 8.46 -9.29
C VAL A 496 15.34 9.35 -8.15
N ARG A 497 14.37 8.86 -7.36
CA ARG A 497 13.83 9.55 -6.16
C ARG A 497 14.36 9.01 -4.84
N ASN A 498 15.43 8.23 -4.90
CA ASN A 498 16.08 7.63 -3.73
C ASN A 498 15.16 6.72 -2.91
N MET A 499 14.32 5.94 -3.58
CA MET A 499 13.42 4.98 -2.95
C MET A 499 13.91 3.55 -3.18
N CYS A 500 13.38 2.61 -2.42
CA CYS A 500 13.46 1.16 -2.68
C CYS A 500 12.09 0.62 -3.10
N CYS A 501 12.08 -0.58 -3.67
CA CYS A 501 10.87 -1.22 -4.17
C CYS A 501 10.68 -2.60 -3.55
N LEU A 502 9.43 -2.92 -3.21
CA LEU A 502 9.01 -4.23 -2.75
C LEU A 502 7.88 -4.72 -3.66
N ILE A 503 8.23 -5.62 -4.61
CA ILE A 503 7.29 -6.10 -5.64
C ILE A 503 6.61 -7.37 -5.16
N ASN A 504 5.27 -7.36 -5.17
CA ASN A 504 4.46 -8.43 -4.62
C ASN A 504 4.18 -9.57 -5.58
N VAL A 505 4.15 -10.78 -5.02
CA VAL A 505 3.61 -12.00 -5.63
C VAL A 505 2.57 -12.61 -4.72
N GLY A 506 1.52 -13.19 -5.31
CA GLY A 506 0.48 -13.95 -4.61
C GLY A 506 0.51 -15.41 -5.05
N PRO A 507 1.19 -16.31 -4.34
CA PRO A 507 1.18 -17.74 -4.67
C PRO A 507 -0.20 -18.35 -4.53
N ASP A 508 -0.51 -19.36 -5.36
CA ASP A 508 -1.75 -20.11 -5.32
C ASP A 508 -1.88 -20.97 -4.04
N ARG A 509 -3.00 -21.66 -3.89
CA ARG A 509 -3.28 -22.52 -2.73
C ARG A 509 -2.29 -23.68 -2.55
N HIS A 510 -1.58 -24.03 -3.62
CA HIS A 510 -0.57 -25.08 -3.62
C HIS A 510 0.83 -24.57 -3.28
N GLY A 511 1.04 -23.25 -3.32
CA GLY A 511 2.33 -22.58 -3.09
C GLY A 511 3.10 -22.23 -4.36
N ASN A 512 2.48 -22.38 -5.55
CA ASN A 512 3.10 -21.97 -6.80
C ASN A 512 2.82 -20.49 -7.10
N ILE A 513 3.84 -19.77 -7.55
CA ILE A 513 3.65 -18.44 -8.11
C ILE A 513 3.06 -18.59 -9.51
N PRO A 514 1.97 -17.87 -9.87
CA PRO A 514 1.36 -17.95 -11.19
C PRO A 514 2.39 -17.77 -12.31
N LEU A 515 2.36 -18.64 -13.30
CA LEU A 515 3.36 -18.66 -14.38
C LEU A 515 3.49 -17.33 -15.14
N PRO A 516 2.40 -16.58 -15.43
CA PRO A 516 2.53 -15.27 -16.07
C PRO A 516 3.29 -14.25 -15.19
N VAL A 517 3.07 -14.28 -13.87
CA VAL A 517 3.78 -13.44 -12.90
C VAL A 517 5.26 -13.81 -12.85
N GLU A 518 5.57 -15.11 -12.72
CA GLU A 518 6.94 -15.61 -12.72
C GLU A 518 7.70 -15.19 -13.98
N LYS A 519 7.13 -15.40 -15.18
CA LYS A 519 7.73 -15.01 -16.46
C LYS A 519 8.02 -13.51 -16.49
N ARG A 520 7.07 -12.68 -16.06
CA ARG A 520 7.21 -11.22 -16.05
C ARG A 520 8.33 -10.76 -15.11
N LEU A 521 8.46 -11.37 -13.94
CA LEU A 521 9.55 -11.07 -13.01
C LEU A 521 10.92 -11.50 -13.55
N ILE A 522 10.99 -12.63 -14.27
CA ILE A 522 12.23 -13.07 -14.92
C ILE A 522 12.61 -12.09 -16.05
N GLU A 523 11.65 -11.61 -16.84
CA GLU A 523 11.90 -10.60 -17.87
C GLU A 523 12.39 -9.29 -17.25
N PHE A 524 11.76 -8.84 -16.18
CA PHE A 524 12.19 -7.66 -15.44
C PHE A 524 13.60 -7.86 -14.87
N GLY A 525 13.88 -9.04 -14.30
CA GLY A 525 15.19 -9.37 -13.73
C GLY A 525 16.32 -9.31 -14.75
N LYS A 526 16.10 -9.70 -16.00
CA LYS A 526 17.11 -9.55 -17.07
C LYS A 526 17.52 -8.09 -17.24
N TRP A 527 16.57 -7.19 -17.21
CA TRP A 527 16.83 -5.75 -17.29
C TRP A 527 17.54 -5.23 -16.02
N VAL A 528 17.09 -5.66 -14.83
CA VAL A 528 17.71 -5.28 -13.55
C VAL A 528 19.18 -5.71 -13.51
N HIS A 529 19.50 -6.94 -13.91
CA HIS A 529 20.88 -7.44 -13.94
C HIS A 529 21.74 -6.70 -14.97
N ALA A 530 21.17 -6.31 -16.11
CA ALA A 530 21.87 -5.49 -17.10
C ALA A 530 22.15 -4.07 -16.60
N ALA A 531 21.29 -3.53 -15.73
CA ALA A 531 21.41 -2.20 -15.15
C ALA A 531 22.02 -2.20 -13.73
N ASP A 532 22.55 -3.30 -13.25
CA ASP A 532 23.01 -3.56 -11.86
C ASP A 532 23.83 -2.40 -11.28
N GLU A 533 24.84 -1.91 -12.01
CA GLU A 533 25.74 -0.84 -11.57
C GLU A 533 25.00 0.50 -11.32
N ALA A 534 23.92 0.75 -12.03
CA ALA A 534 23.11 1.97 -11.91
C ALA A 534 22.05 1.88 -10.79
N ILE A 535 21.81 0.67 -10.27
CA ILE A 535 20.77 0.38 -9.29
C ILE A 535 21.35 0.25 -7.88
N TYR A 536 22.22 -0.76 -7.64
CA TYR A 536 22.63 -1.15 -6.29
C TYR A 536 23.77 -0.29 -5.75
N GLY A 537 23.61 0.08 -4.48
CA GLY A 537 24.56 0.97 -3.80
C GLY A 537 24.54 2.41 -4.30
N THR A 538 23.60 2.79 -5.16
CA THR A 538 23.42 4.17 -5.65
C THR A 538 22.51 4.99 -4.74
N ARG A 539 22.51 6.31 -4.92
CA ARG A 539 21.57 7.26 -4.31
C ARG A 539 20.88 8.07 -5.41
N GLY A 540 19.62 8.44 -5.18
CA GLY A 540 18.91 9.37 -6.06
C GLY A 540 19.57 10.75 -6.06
N GLY A 541 19.70 11.36 -7.24
CA GLY A 541 20.38 12.65 -7.40
C GLY A 541 21.61 12.57 -8.31
N PRO A 542 22.45 13.65 -8.36
CA PRO A 542 22.49 14.82 -7.46
C PRO A 542 21.44 15.92 -7.78
N TRP A 543 20.72 15.80 -8.88
CA TRP A 543 19.70 16.77 -9.27
C TRP A 543 18.31 16.16 -9.18
N GLN A 544 17.31 17.03 -9.01
CA GLN A 544 15.91 16.61 -8.98
C GLN A 544 15.49 15.98 -10.32
N PRO A 545 14.67 14.94 -10.31
CA PRO A 545 14.13 14.36 -11.53
C PRO A 545 13.09 15.27 -12.19
N VAL A 546 12.87 15.06 -13.48
CA VAL A 546 11.76 15.68 -14.23
C VAL A 546 10.74 14.58 -14.53
N ASP A 547 9.54 14.71 -13.97
CA ASP A 547 8.48 13.71 -14.04
C ASP A 547 8.25 13.21 -15.46
N GLY A 548 8.32 11.88 -15.64
CA GLY A 548 8.09 11.20 -16.90
C GLY A 548 9.15 11.43 -17.99
N GLN A 549 10.17 12.25 -17.74
CA GLN A 549 11.20 12.59 -18.71
C GLN A 549 12.54 11.95 -18.36
N TYR A 550 13.14 12.32 -17.22
CA TYR A 550 14.44 11.81 -16.80
C TYR A 550 14.68 12.00 -15.31
N GLY A 551 15.65 11.28 -14.80
CA GLY A 551 16.16 11.44 -13.45
C GLY A 551 17.55 10.86 -13.31
N PHE A 552 18.09 10.90 -12.10
CA PHE A 552 19.48 10.58 -11.85
C PHE A 552 19.65 9.68 -10.63
N THR A 553 20.62 8.78 -10.73
CA THR A 553 21.25 8.18 -9.56
C THR A 553 22.76 8.41 -9.63
N TYR A 554 23.46 8.25 -8.51
CA TYR A 554 24.91 8.38 -8.50
C TYR A 554 25.57 7.43 -7.51
N LYS A 555 26.79 7.06 -7.83
CA LYS A 555 27.68 6.30 -6.95
C LYS A 555 29.13 6.74 -7.21
N ASP A 556 29.84 7.09 -6.14
CA ASP A 556 31.23 7.60 -6.22
C ASP A 556 31.38 8.76 -7.22
N ASN A 557 32.07 8.53 -8.33
CA ASN A 557 32.31 9.51 -9.38
C ASN A 557 31.46 9.27 -10.65
N THR A 558 30.44 8.42 -10.59
CA THR A 558 29.58 8.10 -11.74
C THR A 558 28.16 8.57 -11.48
N ILE A 559 27.59 9.27 -12.44
CA ILE A 559 26.19 9.67 -12.49
C ILE A 559 25.51 8.79 -13.53
N TYR A 560 24.38 8.18 -13.14
CA TYR A 560 23.54 7.40 -14.03
C TYR A 560 22.30 8.22 -14.37
N ILE A 561 22.05 8.42 -15.65
CA ILE A 561 20.92 9.19 -16.19
C ILE A 561 19.88 8.16 -16.65
N TYR A 562 18.70 8.21 -16.07
CA TYR A 562 17.55 7.44 -16.52
C TYR A 562 16.68 8.30 -17.42
N LEU A 563 16.58 7.95 -18.70
CA LEU A 563 15.63 8.55 -19.64
C LEU A 563 14.33 7.73 -19.57
N LEU A 564 13.25 8.36 -19.10
CA LEU A 564 12.02 7.70 -18.66
C LEU A 564 10.97 7.61 -19.78
N GLY A 565 11.31 7.02 -20.93
CA GLY A 565 10.35 6.72 -22.00
C GLY A 565 9.71 7.91 -22.70
N GLY A 566 9.49 9.02 -22.01
CA GLY A 566 9.03 10.29 -22.60
C GLY A 566 10.14 11.13 -23.26
N TYR A 567 11.39 10.72 -23.09
CA TYR A 567 12.54 11.42 -23.64
C TYR A 567 12.94 10.80 -24.98
N THR A 568 12.81 11.57 -26.06
CA THR A 568 13.02 11.07 -27.44
C THR A 568 14.20 11.72 -28.17
N SER A 569 14.92 12.66 -27.53
CA SER A 569 16.05 13.34 -28.17
C SER A 569 17.30 12.46 -28.21
N SER A 570 18.04 12.53 -29.32
CA SER A 570 19.36 11.90 -29.46
C SER A 570 20.50 12.63 -28.75
N SER A 571 20.20 13.69 -28.00
CA SER A 571 21.16 14.45 -27.20
C SER A 571 20.56 14.80 -25.84
N PHE A 572 21.39 14.84 -24.79
CA PHE A 572 21.00 15.23 -23.45
C PHE A 572 21.96 16.27 -22.87
N VAL A 573 21.41 17.38 -22.42
CA VAL A 573 22.19 18.43 -21.75
C VAL A 573 22.05 18.23 -20.24
N MET A 574 23.13 17.80 -19.58
CA MET A 574 23.13 17.61 -18.15
C MET A 574 22.97 18.93 -17.41
N PRO A 575 22.36 18.96 -16.24
CA PRO A 575 22.47 20.11 -15.34
C PRO A 575 23.95 20.43 -15.04
N PRO A 576 24.30 21.71 -14.72
CA PRO A 576 25.69 22.09 -14.52
C PRO A 576 26.37 21.30 -13.41
N VAL A 577 27.55 20.75 -13.72
CA VAL A 577 28.40 20.09 -12.70
C VAL A 577 29.22 21.14 -11.93
N ASN A 578 29.83 20.74 -10.81
CA ASN A 578 30.68 21.61 -10.02
C ASN A 578 31.93 22.05 -10.82
N ALA A 579 32.51 23.20 -10.44
CA ALA A 579 33.71 23.70 -11.08
C ALA A 579 34.87 22.70 -10.98
N GLY A 580 35.56 22.47 -12.09
CA GLY A 580 36.67 21.50 -12.17
C GLY A 580 36.26 20.06 -12.46
N MET A 581 34.98 19.73 -12.37
CA MET A 581 34.49 18.40 -12.78
C MET A 581 34.52 18.27 -14.31
N LYS A 582 35.05 17.16 -14.78
CA LYS A 582 35.13 16.80 -16.21
C LYS A 582 34.55 15.41 -16.43
N ALA A 583 33.74 15.28 -17.48
CA ALA A 583 33.31 13.97 -17.93
C ALA A 583 34.48 13.23 -18.60
N VAL A 584 34.73 12.02 -18.15
CA VAL A 584 35.82 11.15 -18.61
C VAL A 584 35.31 10.17 -19.68
N LYS A 585 34.17 9.56 -19.42
CA LYS A 585 33.50 8.65 -20.37
C LYS A 585 32.00 8.68 -20.17
N ALA A 586 31.26 8.33 -21.24
CA ALA A 586 29.84 8.03 -21.16
C ALA A 586 29.50 6.84 -22.03
N TYR A 587 28.54 6.04 -21.57
CA TYR A 587 28.06 4.85 -22.29
C TYR A 587 26.65 4.49 -21.85
N ASP A 588 25.92 3.83 -22.74
CA ASP A 588 24.66 3.19 -22.40
C ASP A 588 24.93 1.95 -21.55
N VAL A 589 24.33 1.90 -20.36
CA VAL A 589 24.57 0.83 -19.37
C VAL A 589 24.08 -0.52 -19.86
N LEU A 590 22.97 -0.54 -20.60
CA LEU A 590 22.33 -1.79 -21.04
C LEU A 590 23.05 -2.44 -22.23
N THR A 591 23.65 -1.62 -23.10
CA THR A 591 24.28 -2.08 -24.34
C THR A 591 25.80 -1.97 -24.35
N GLY A 592 26.38 -1.20 -23.44
CA GLY A 592 27.81 -0.87 -23.41
C GLY A 592 28.24 0.12 -24.50
N LYS A 593 27.32 0.61 -25.33
CA LYS A 593 27.61 1.52 -26.43
C LYS A 593 28.14 2.86 -25.92
N LYS A 594 29.26 3.31 -26.47
CA LYS A 594 29.85 4.61 -26.14
C LYS A 594 28.91 5.75 -26.59
N ILE A 595 28.84 6.78 -25.75
CA ILE A 595 28.05 7.99 -26.00
C ILE A 595 29.01 9.17 -26.15
N GLY A 596 28.77 10.01 -27.16
CA GLY A 596 29.57 11.18 -27.44
C GLY A 596 29.45 12.22 -26.33
N ILE A 597 30.56 12.81 -25.90
CA ILE A 597 30.63 13.84 -24.87
C ILE A 597 31.15 15.14 -25.48
N SER A 598 30.46 16.24 -25.20
CA SER A 598 30.94 17.58 -25.41
C SER A 598 30.79 18.37 -24.11
N GLN A 599 31.87 18.98 -23.62
CA GLN A 599 31.82 19.77 -22.39
C GLN A 599 32.35 21.20 -22.62
N LYS A 600 31.56 22.19 -22.19
CA LYS A 600 31.95 23.60 -22.20
C LYS A 600 31.76 24.16 -20.77
N GLY A 601 32.86 24.39 -20.09
CA GLY A 601 32.84 24.82 -18.69
C GLY A 601 32.16 23.77 -17.77
N LYS A 602 31.08 24.16 -17.11
CA LYS A 602 30.29 23.30 -16.23
C LYS A 602 29.23 22.48 -16.99
N GLN A 603 29.00 22.75 -18.26
CA GLN A 603 27.95 22.13 -19.05
C GLN A 603 28.47 20.93 -19.82
N ILE A 604 27.89 19.76 -19.58
CA ILE A 604 28.15 18.52 -20.30
C ILE A 604 26.95 18.24 -21.20
N THR A 605 27.23 17.96 -22.46
CA THR A 605 26.23 17.54 -23.46
C THR A 605 26.60 16.15 -23.95
N LEU A 606 25.68 15.23 -23.83
CA LEU A 606 25.75 13.89 -24.39
C LEU A 606 25.13 13.90 -25.78
N LYS A 607 25.70 13.15 -26.72
CA LYS A 607 25.29 13.09 -28.12
C LYS A 607 25.21 11.66 -28.60
N GLU A 608 24.47 11.44 -29.68
CA GLU A 608 24.31 10.12 -30.30
C GLU A 608 23.68 9.10 -29.36
N ILE A 609 22.70 9.56 -28.54
CA ILE A 609 21.92 8.71 -27.67
C ILE A 609 20.88 7.97 -28.51
N GLU A 610 20.85 6.67 -28.38
CA GLU A 610 19.80 5.82 -28.94
C GLU A 610 18.74 5.58 -27.85
N THR A 611 17.62 6.29 -27.96
CA THR A 611 16.49 6.06 -27.06
C THR A 611 15.56 5.01 -27.65
N VAL A 612 15.04 4.13 -26.80
CA VAL A 612 13.98 3.20 -27.20
C VAL A 612 12.63 3.86 -26.84
N PRO A 613 11.74 4.10 -27.82
CA PRO A 613 10.45 4.68 -27.56
C PRO A 613 9.68 3.89 -26.47
N ASP A 614 9.10 4.60 -25.52
CA ASP A 614 8.34 4.05 -24.40
C ASP A 614 9.10 3.08 -23.46
N ASP A 615 10.43 3.00 -23.56
CA ASP A 615 11.26 2.17 -22.67
C ASP A 615 12.32 3.03 -21.94
N ILE A 616 13.05 2.43 -21.04
CA ILE A 616 14.04 3.09 -20.19
C ILE A 616 15.42 2.96 -20.83
N THR A 617 16.10 4.09 -21.04
CA THR A 617 17.51 4.13 -21.39
C THR A 617 18.31 4.58 -20.19
N VAL A 618 19.39 3.89 -19.85
CA VAL A 618 20.26 4.21 -18.71
C VAL A 618 21.65 4.55 -19.21
N ILE A 619 22.11 5.76 -18.90
CA ILE A 619 23.43 6.25 -19.36
C ILE A 619 24.32 6.48 -18.15
N ALA A 620 25.50 5.88 -18.15
CA ALA A 620 26.56 6.16 -17.19
C ALA A 620 27.46 7.29 -17.67
N VAL A 621 27.72 8.26 -16.79
CA VAL A 621 28.68 9.35 -17.04
C VAL A 621 29.69 9.36 -15.88
N THR A 622 30.92 8.91 -16.17
CA THR A 622 31.99 8.93 -15.18
C THR A 622 32.71 10.27 -15.20
N LEU A 623 32.85 10.87 -14.03
CA LEU A 623 33.55 12.13 -13.81
C LEU A 623 34.97 11.90 -13.27
N ASN A 624 35.82 12.92 -13.36
CA ASN A 624 37.17 12.89 -12.80
C ASN A 624 37.21 13.07 -11.27
N GLN A 625 36.06 13.37 -10.62
CA GLN A 625 35.92 13.60 -9.18
C GLN A 625 34.63 12.96 -8.66
N LYS A 626 34.58 12.66 -7.35
CA LYS A 626 33.37 12.13 -6.71
C LYS A 626 32.22 13.15 -6.79
N VAL A 627 31.02 12.61 -7.02
CA VAL A 627 29.76 13.35 -6.93
C VAL A 627 29.47 13.60 -5.45
N ARG A 628 29.25 14.84 -5.07
CA ARG A 628 28.92 15.24 -3.69
C ARG A 628 27.49 15.71 -3.59
#